data_b4146e3b230116161706f54d7484530a
#
_entry.id   b4146e3b230116161706f54d7484530a
#
_cell.length_a   1.000
_cell.length_b   1.000
_cell.length_c   1.000
_cell.angle_alpha   90.00
_cell.angle_beta   90.00
_cell.angle_gamma   90.00
#
_symmetry.space_group_name_H-M   'P 1'
#
loop_
_entity.id
_entity.type
_entity.pdbx_description
1 polymer ?
#
loop_
_entity_poly.entity_id
_entity_poly.type
_entity_poly.pdbx_seq_one_letter_code
_entity_poly.pdbx_strand_id
1 'polypeptide(L)'
;VERALIDRVHPGVEYAQIFAHAPRVQTLRLDSDTVLHPAADSLEAALRGAGAVVAAVDAVLDGRSRRAFCAVRPPGHHATPDRAMGFCIFNNVALGARRALDRGLERVAVLDFDVHHGNGTEDIVAGDDRILMCSFFQHPLYPYSGAVPKGTNMVNVPIAPYTRGPDLRE
;
A
#
# COMPACT_ATOMS: atom_id res chain seq x y z
N VAL A 1 -10.35 2.38 -10.00
CA VAL A 1 -9.65 3.58 -9.49
C VAL A 1 -9.30 4.51 -10.64
N GLU A 2 -9.39 5.83 -10.42
CA GLU A 2 -9.01 6.83 -11.41
C GLU A 2 -7.49 6.88 -11.58
N ARG A 3 -7.02 6.96 -12.82
CA ARG A 3 -5.61 7.04 -13.14
C ARG A 3 -4.93 8.22 -12.44
N ALA A 4 -5.56 9.37 -12.40
CA ALA A 4 -5.02 10.58 -11.76
C ALA A 4 -4.71 10.40 -10.26
N LEU A 5 -5.48 9.56 -9.54
CA LEU A 5 -5.18 9.24 -8.14
C LEU A 5 -3.95 8.33 -8.04
N ILE A 6 -3.82 7.36 -8.94
CA ILE A 6 -2.63 6.49 -9.00
C ILE A 6 -1.38 7.32 -9.28
N ASP A 7 -1.41 8.20 -10.26
CA ASP A 7 -0.26 9.02 -10.66
C ASP A 7 0.22 9.98 -9.54
N ARG A 8 -0.67 10.40 -8.64
CA ARG A 8 -0.28 11.19 -7.46
C ARG A 8 0.41 10.37 -6.37
N VAL A 9 0.05 9.10 -6.23
CA VAL A 9 0.64 8.17 -5.25
C VAL A 9 1.90 7.53 -5.82
N HIS A 10 1.91 7.28 -7.12
CA HIS A 10 2.97 6.61 -7.86
C HIS A 10 3.42 7.44 -9.06
N PRO A 11 4.15 8.54 -8.83
CA PRO A 11 4.63 9.41 -9.90
C PRO A 11 5.83 8.84 -10.67
N GLY A 12 6.39 7.72 -10.24
CA GLY A 12 7.59 7.13 -10.81
C GLY A 12 7.41 6.61 -12.23
N VAL A 13 8.50 6.63 -13.00
CA VAL A 13 8.54 6.21 -14.42
C VAL A 13 8.10 4.76 -14.61
N GLU A 14 8.41 3.86 -13.64
CA GLU A 14 8.01 2.47 -13.72
C GLU A 14 6.49 2.30 -13.85
N TYR A 15 5.71 3.11 -13.11
CA TYR A 15 4.25 3.05 -13.20
C TYR A 15 3.72 3.52 -14.54
N ALA A 16 4.33 4.55 -15.15
CA ALA A 16 3.99 4.93 -16.51
C ALA A 16 4.29 3.79 -17.50
N GLN A 17 5.40 3.07 -17.32
CA GLN A 17 5.76 1.90 -18.13
C GLN A 17 4.81 0.72 -17.91
N ILE A 18 4.39 0.44 -16.67
CA ILE A 18 3.38 -0.59 -16.37
C ILE A 18 2.11 -0.37 -17.18
N PHE A 19 1.62 0.86 -17.25
CA PHE A 19 0.43 1.19 -18.02
C PHE A 19 0.66 1.15 -19.54
N ALA A 20 1.81 1.62 -20.00
CA ALA A 20 2.13 1.65 -21.42
C ALA A 20 2.41 0.27 -21.99
N HIS A 21 3.01 -0.61 -21.19
CA HIS A 21 3.55 -1.90 -21.61
C HIS A 21 2.93 -3.07 -20.86
N ALA A 22 1.70 -2.93 -20.34
CA ALA A 22 1.01 -4.04 -19.69
C ALA A 22 1.07 -5.27 -20.62
N PRO A 23 1.60 -6.40 -20.16
CA PRO A 23 1.97 -7.51 -21.02
C PRO A 23 0.73 -8.13 -21.66
N ARG A 24 0.77 -8.32 -22.98
CA ARG A 24 -0.28 -9.02 -23.72
C ARG A 24 0.13 -10.45 -24.10
N VAL A 25 1.42 -10.71 -24.14
CA VAL A 25 1.97 -11.99 -24.64
C VAL A 25 2.96 -12.61 -23.64
N GLN A 26 3.81 -11.83 -23.02
CA GLN A 26 4.86 -12.31 -22.11
C GLN A 26 4.67 -11.75 -20.72
N THR A 27 5.13 -12.50 -19.70
CA THR A 27 5.17 -12.03 -18.33
C THR A 27 6.18 -10.88 -18.19
N LEU A 28 5.75 -9.76 -17.61
CA LEU A 28 6.62 -8.66 -17.23
C LEU A 28 7.03 -8.83 -15.77
N ARG A 29 8.32 -8.98 -15.52
CA ARG A 29 8.88 -9.01 -14.17
C ARG A 29 9.22 -7.58 -13.74
N LEU A 30 8.65 -7.16 -12.61
CA LEU A 30 8.88 -5.84 -12.01
C LEU A 30 9.93 -5.92 -10.89
N ASP A 31 9.96 -7.03 -10.16
CA ASP A 31 10.87 -7.30 -9.06
C ASP A 31 11.16 -8.81 -8.97
N SER A 32 12.01 -9.25 -8.03
CA SER A 32 12.25 -10.69 -7.76
C SER A 32 10.96 -11.49 -7.59
N ASP A 33 9.97 -10.88 -6.94
CA ASP A 33 8.73 -11.53 -6.50
C ASP A 33 7.46 -10.94 -7.15
N THR A 34 7.58 -9.85 -7.89
CA THR A 34 6.44 -9.14 -8.46
C THR A 34 6.42 -9.25 -9.96
N VAL A 35 5.34 -9.81 -10.51
CA VAL A 35 5.17 -10.02 -11.94
C VAL A 35 3.78 -9.61 -12.41
N LEU A 36 3.70 -9.11 -13.64
CA LEU A 36 2.44 -8.96 -14.38
C LEU A 36 2.33 -10.11 -15.39
N HIS A 37 1.30 -10.91 -15.24
CA HIS A 37 1.06 -12.04 -16.14
C HIS A 37 -0.12 -11.72 -17.07
N PRO A 38 0.05 -11.81 -18.41
CA PRO A 38 -0.98 -11.41 -19.35
C PRO A 38 -2.26 -12.26 -19.24
N ALA A 39 -2.12 -13.57 -19.12
CA ALA A 39 -3.26 -14.48 -19.02
C ALA A 39 -4.02 -14.40 -17.69
N ALA A 40 -3.46 -13.74 -16.67
CA ALA A 40 -4.09 -13.54 -15.38
C ALA A 40 -4.69 -12.15 -15.22
N ASP A 41 -4.70 -11.32 -16.28
CA ASP A 41 -5.17 -9.93 -16.22
C ASP A 41 -4.63 -9.16 -15.02
N SER A 42 -3.32 -9.33 -14.73
CA SER A 42 -2.70 -8.86 -13.49
C SER A 42 -2.85 -7.35 -13.27
N LEU A 43 -2.76 -6.56 -14.35
CA LEU A 43 -2.97 -5.12 -14.26
C LEU A 43 -4.42 -4.79 -13.91
N GLU A 44 -5.38 -5.47 -14.52
CA GLU A 44 -6.80 -5.26 -14.23
C GLU A 44 -7.11 -5.67 -12.77
N ALA A 45 -6.55 -6.79 -12.30
CA ALA A 45 -6.69 -7.22 -10.91
C ALA A 45 -6.12 -6.16 -9.94
N ALA A 46 -4.94 -5.60 -10.24
CA ALA A 46 -4.34 -4.52 -9.43
C ALA A 46 -5.21 -3.26 -9.41
N LEU A 47 -5.74 -2.84 -10.56
CA LEU A 47 -6.65 -1.70 -10.66
C LEU A 47 -7.95 -1.91 -9.88
N ARG A 48 -8.50 -3.13 -9.92
CA ARG A 48 -9.69 -3.49 -9.13
C ARG A 48 -9.40 -3.54 -7.64
N GLY A 49 -8.26 -4.08 -7.23
CA GLY A 49 -7.82 -4.08 -5.83
C GLY A 49 -7.72 -2.66 -5.26
N ALA A 50 -7.03 -1.78 -5.96
CA ALA A 50 -6.94 -0.36 -5.61
C ALA A 50 -8.31 0.34 -5.63
N GLY A 51 -9.12 0.05 -6.66
CA GLY A 51 -10.48 0.59 -6.80
C GLY A 51 -11.42 0.14 -5.69
N ALA A 52 -11.28 -1.08 -5.19
CA ALA A 52 -12.08 -1.58 -4.09
C ALA A 52 -11.83 -0.79 -2.80
N VAL A 53 -10.58 -0.47 -2.49
CA VAL A 53 -10.23 0.33 -1.30
C VAL A 53 -10.77 1.75 -1.43
N VAL A 54 -10.63 2.38 -2.60
CA VAL A 54 -11.21 3.71 -2.87
C VAL A 54 -12.73 3.70 -2.71
N ALA A 55 -13.41 2.71 -3.29
CA ALA A 55 -14.86 2.56 -3.16
C ALA A 55 -15.31 2.28 -1.71
N ALA A 56 -14.50 1.55 -0.94
CA ALA A 56 -14.74 1.30 0.48
C ALA A 56 -14.66 2.60 1.30
N VAL A 57 -13.65 3.42 1.05
CA VAL A 57 -13.52 4.75 1.66
C VAL A 57 -14.75 5.60 1.34
N ASP A 58 -15.15 5.68 0.06
CA ASP A 58 -16.33 6.43 -0.36
C ASP A 58 -17.60 5.89 0.31
N ALA A 59 -17.77 4.58 0.40
CA ALA A 59 -18.95 3.98 1.02
C ALA A 59 -19.08 4.34 2.51
N VAL A 60 -17.96 4.42 3.22
CA VAL A 60 -17.95 4.82 4.63
C VAL A 60 -18.23 6.31 4.78
N LEU A 61 -17.58 7.15 3.99
CA LEU A 61 -17.76 8.61 4.05
C LEU A 61 -19.15 9.07 3.61
N ASP A 62 -19.78 8.36 2.67
CA ASP A 62 -21.16 8.60 2.25
C ASP A 62 -22.21 8.07 3.26
N GLY A 63 -21.78 7.45 4.35
CA GLY A 63 -22.68 6.87 5.35
C GLY A 63 -23.39 5.59 4.90
N ARG A 64 -22.99 5.01 3.73
CA ARG A 64 -23.55 3.76 3.23
C ARG A 64 -23.11 2.54 4.03
N SER A 65 -21.97 2.67 4.73
CA SER A 65 -21.45 1.65 5.66
C SER A 65 -20.67 2.33 6.79
N ARG A 66 -20.64 1.72 7.97
CA ARG A 66 -19.79 2.21 9.07
C ARG A 66 -18.35 1.70 9.00
N ARG A 67 -18.12 0.63 8.26
CA ARG A 67 -16.84 -0.06 8.07
C ARG A 67 -16.90 -0.89 6.80
N ALA A 68 -15.74 -1.16 6.21
CA ALA A 68 -15.60 -2.00 5.04
C ALA A 68 -14.40 -2.95 5.20
N PHE A 69 -14.45 -4.07 4.51
CA PHE A 69 -13.35 -5.02 4.40
C PHE A 69 -13.11 -5.33 2.92
N CYS A 70 -11.87 -5.17 2.46
CA CYS A 70 -11.46 -5.40 1.09
C CYS A 70 -10.61 -6.67 0.99
N ALA A 71 -11.23 -7.80 0.64
CA ALA A 71 -10.52 -9.05 0.36
C ALA A 71 -9.97 -9.02 -1.07
N VAL A 72 -8.86 -8.36 -1.29
CA VAL A 72 -8.30 -8.09 -2.63
C VAL A 72 -6.89 -8.64 -2.80
N ARG A 73 -6.53 -8.92 -4.04
CA ARG A 73 -5.18 -9.18 -4.53
C ARG A 73 -4.96 -8.41 -5.84
N PRO A 74 -3.70 -7.94 -6.09
CA PRO A 74 -2.50 -8.00 -5.27
C PRO A 74 -2.59 -7.15 -3.99
N PRO A 75 -1.68 -7.37 -2.99
CA PRO A 75 -1.52 -6.49 -1.83
C PRO A 75 -0.96 -5.13 -2.27
N GLY A 76 -0.59 -4.23 -1.31
CA GLY A 76 -0.22 -2.88 -1.70
C GLY A 76 0.92 -2.24 -0.91
N HIS A 77 1.15 -2.63 0.33
CA HIS A 77 1.97 -1.85 1.27
C HIS A 77 3.48 -1.76 0.95
N HIS A 78 3.99 -2.64 0.08
CA HIS A 78 5.38 -2.57 -0.38
C HIS A 78 5.58 -1.69 -1.62
N ALA A 79 4.52 -1.38 -2.39
CA ALA A 79 4.63 -0.53 -3.57
C ALA A 79 5.00 0.90 -3.17
N THR A 80 6.19 1.34 -3.58
CA THR A 80 6.76 2.67 -3.30
C THR A 80 6.27 3.71 -4.31
N PRO A 81 6.59 5.01 -4.18
CA PRO A 81 6.23 6.01 -5.18
C PRO A 81 6.73 5.69 -6.59
N ASP A 82 7.84 4.98 -6.72
CA ASP A 82 8.55 4.77 -7.98
C ASP A 82 8.75 3.30 -8.37
N ARG A 83 8.36 2.35 -7.50
CA ARG A 83 8.65 0.92 -7.72
C ARG A 83 7.55 0.00 -7.20
N ALA A 84 7.14 -0.95 -8.04
CA ALA A 84 6.33 -2.11 -7.66
C ALA A 84 7.24 -3.22 -7.11
N MET A 85 6.95 -3.75 -5.92
CA MET A 85 7.77 -4.77 -5.26
C MET A 85 6.98 -5.56 -4.22
N GLY A 86 7.52 -6.68 -3.75
CA GLY A 86 6.93 -7.47 -2.67
C GLY A 86 5.49 -7.93 -2.97
N PHE A 87 5.23 -8.41 -4.17
CA PHE A 87 3.91 -8.77 -4.71
C PHE A 87 2.96 -7.59 -4.90
N CYS A 88 3.35 -6.36 -4.54
CA CYS A 88 2.52 -5.17 -4.60
C CYS A 88 2.74 -4.42 -5.92
N ILE A 89 1.65 -4.08 -6.60
CA ILE A 89 1.69 -3.28 -7.84
C ILE A 89 1.33 -1.84 -7.52
N PHE A 90 0.17 -1.58 -6.94
CA PHE A 90 -0.22 -0.27 -6.44
C PHE A 90 -0.36 -0.30 -4.92
N ASN A 91 -0.07 0.81 -4.25
CA ASN A 91 -0.26 0.93 -2.81
C ASN A 91 -1.72 1.23 -2.47
N ASN A 92 -2.50 0.18 -2.32
CA ASN A 92 -3.94 0.26 -2.08
C ASN A 92 -4.28 1.09 -0.84
N VAL A 93 -3.49 0.98 0.23
CA VAL A 93 -3.70 1.69 1.50
C VAL A 93 -3.42 3.19 1.33
N ALA A 94 -2.31 3.56 0.70
CA ALA A 94 -1.97 4.95 0.44
C ALA A 94 -2.99 5.63 -0.50
N LEU A 95 -3.47 4.90 -1.51
CA LEU A 95 -4.57 5.38 -2.38
C LEU A 95 -5.85 5.64 -1.57
N GLY A 96 -6.19 4.75 -0.64
CA GLY A 96 -7.32 4.94 0.28
C GLY A 96 -7.14 6.16 1.19
N ALA A 97 -5.95 6.33 1.78
CA ALA A 97 -5.63 7.46 2.64
C ALA A 97 -5.72 8.79 1.86
N ARG A 98 -5.15 8.86 0.65
CA ARG A 98 -5.27 10.05 -0.22
C ARG A 98 -6.71 10.33 -0.62
N ARG A 99 -7.50 9.29 -0.94
CA ARG A 99 -8.93 9.46 -1.24
C ARG A 99 -9.68 10.04 -0.06
N ALA A 100 -9.40 9.58 1.15
CA ALA A 100 -10.05 10.10 2.37
C ALA A 100 -9.75 11.58 2.59
N LEU A 101 -8.51 12.02 2.39
CA LEU A 101 -8.13 13.44 2.43
C LEU A 101 -8.82 14.25 1.32
N ASP A 102 -8.87 13.74 0.09
CA ASP A 102 -9.56 14.38 -1.05
C ASP A 102 -11.06 14.55 -0.78
N ARG A 103 -11.66 13.65 0.02
CA ARG A 103 -13.06 13.73 0.45
C ARG A 103 -13.29 14.67 1.64
N GLY A 104 -12.25 15.36 2.11
CA GLY A 104 -12.32 16.40 3.13
C GLY A 104 -12.03 15.95 4.55
N LEU A 105 -11.51 14.73 4.77
CA LEU A 105 -10.99 14.38 6.08
C LEU A 105 -9.70 15.18 6.36
N GLU A 106 -9.59 15.72 7.56
CA GLU A 106 -8.42 16.47 7.98
C GLU A 106 -7.25 15.56 8.33
N ARG A 107 -7.53 14.37 8.86
CA ARG A 107 -6.54 13.41 9.34
C ARG A 107 -6.96 11.97 9.03
N VAL A 108 -5.96 11.15 8.73
CA VAL A 108 -6.12 9.72 8.47
C VAL A 108 -5.09 8.96 9.29
N ALA A 109 -5.47 7.84 9.88
CA ALA A 109 -4.53 6.89 10.47
C ALA A 109 -4.47 5.62 9.63
N VAL A 110 -3.25 5.14 9.39
CA VAL A 110 -2.96 3.85 8.79
C VAL A 110 -2.37 2.95 9.86
N LEU A 111 -2.99 1.80 10.11
CA LEU A 111 -2.45 0.77 10.99
C LEU A 111 -2.07 -0.44 10.14
N ASP A 112 -0.78 -0.69 10.03
CA ASP A 112 -0.22 -1.83 9.31
C ASP A 112 0.27 -2.87 10.32
N PHE A 113 -0.37 -4.02 10.34
CA PHE A 113 -0.02 -5.14 11.21
C PHE A 113 0.40 -6.38 10.42
N ASP A 114 0.80 -6.19 9.17
CA ASP A 114 1.49 -7.24 8.41
C ASP A 114 2.83 -7.57 9.09
N VAL A 115 3.27 -8.82 8.96
CA VAL A 115 4.56 -9.25 9.54
C VAL A 115 5.74 -8.54 8.88
N HIS A 116 5.59 -8.07 7.64
CA HIS A 116 6.60 -7.30 6.92
C HIS A 116 6.38 -5.80 7.11
N HIS A 117 7.45 -5.04 7.17
CA HIS A 117 7.37 -3.58 7.18
C HIS A 117 6.76 -3.04 5.88
N GLY A 118 5.73 -2.21 5.98
CA GLY A 118 5.05 -1.56 4.85
C GLY A 118 5.87 -0.38 4.30
N ASN A 119 7.06 -0.66 3.78
CA ASN A 119 8.02 0.34 3.31
C ASN A 119 7.45 1.29 2.25
N GLY A 120 6.62 0.77 1.35
CA GLY A 120 6.00 1.58 0.31
C GLY A 120 4.99 2.57 0.87
N THR A 121 4.18 2.15 1.83
CA THR A 121 3.24 3.05 2.51
C THR A 121 4.01 4.14 3.26
N GLU A 122 5.05 3.75 4.01
CA GLU A 122 5.91 4.71 4.71
C GLU A 122 6.50 5.74 3.74
N ASP A 123 7.08 5.32 2.62
CA ASP A 123 7.67 6.20 1.60
C ASP A 123 6.67 7.20 1.01
N ILE A 124 5.43 6.78 0.80
CA ILE A 124 4.39 7.61 0.20
C ILE A 124 3.85 8.66 1.19
N VAL A 125 3.75 8.29 2.49
CA VAL A 125 3.08 9.16 3.47
C VAL A 125 4.04 9.89 4.39
N ALA A 126 5.35 9.63 4.30
CA ALA A 126 6.36 10.32 5.09
C ALA A 126 6.30 11.84 4.88
N GLY A 127 6.24 12.58 5.99
CA GLY A 127 6.20 14.05 5.97
C GLY A 127 4.84 14.68 5.64
N ASP A 128 3.78 13.88 5.47
CA ASP A 128 2.41 14.41 5.41
C ASP A 128 1.75 14.32 6.80
N ASP A 129 1.79 15.41 7.55
CA ASP A 129 1.29 15.48 8.93
C ASP A 129 -0.21 15.17 9.09
N ARG A 130 -0.93 15.05 7.97
CA ARG A 130 -2.35 14.65 7.96
C ARG A 130 -2.51 13.12 8.02
N ILE A 131 -1.43 12.36 7.81
CA ILE A 131 -1.48 10.88 7.80
C ILE A 131 -0.54 10.36 8.89
N LEU A 132 -1.09 9.73 9.91
CA LEU A 132 -0.32 8.96 10.88
C LEU A 132 -0.20 7.52 10.39
N MET A 133 1.01 6.97 10.34
CA MET A 133 1.23 5.56 10.09
C MET A 133 1.76 4.88 11.37
N CYS A 134 1.11 3.80 11.77
CA CYS A 134 1.58 2.89 12.82
C CYS A 134 1.82 1.52 12.19
N SER A 135 3.02 0.98 12.32
CA SER A 135 3.39 -0.30 11.73
C SER A 135 4.06 -1.21 12.76
N PHE A 136 3.54 -2.44 12.88
CA PHE A 136 4.13 -3.52 13.68
C PHE A 136 4.69 -4.54 12.71
N PHE A 137 5.97 -4.86 12.80
CA PHE A 137 6.59 -5.77 11.85
C PHE A 137 7.76 -6.52 12.48
N GLN A 138 8.02 -7.73 12.01
CA GLN A 138 9.21 -8.46 12.43
C GLN A 138 10.47 -7.80 11.85
N HIS A 139 11.48 -7.62 12.71
CA HIS A 139 12.79 -7.12 12.30
C HIS A 139 13.91 -7.93 12.97
N PRO A 140 14.99 -8.31 12.22
CA PRO A 140 15.15 -8.13 10.77
C PRO A 140 14.35 -9.14 9.94
N LEU A 141 13.65 -8.63 8.93
CA LEU A 141 12.92 -9.40 7.93
C LEU A 141 12.80 -8.55 6.66
N TYR A 142 12.45 -9.17 5.51
CA TYR A 142 12.10 -8.42 4.30
C TYR A 142 11.09 -7.30 4.64
N PRO A 143 11.22 -6.10 4.08
CA PRO A 143 12.21 -5.59 3.12
C PRO A 143 13.47 -5.00 3.77
N TYR A 144 13.78 -5.37 5.00
CA TYR A 144 14.97 -4.94 5.77
C TYR A 144 15.01 -3.43 6.05
N SER A 145 13.85 -2.83 6.24
CA SER A 145 13.66 -1.41 6.52
C SER A 145 12.77 -1.19 7.74
N GLY A 146 12.49 0.07 8.08
CA GLY A 146 11.55 0.45 9.14
C GLY A 146 12.12 0.56 10.54
N ALA A 147 13.35 0.06 10.81
CA ALA A 147 13.98 0.22 12.12
C ALA A 147 14.18 1.70 12.51
N VAL A 148 14.35 2.56 11.53
CA VAL A 148 14.40 4.01 11.69
C VAL A 148 13.25 4.61 10.88
N PRO A 149 12.28 5.28 11.50
CA PRO A 149 11.18 5.92 10.80
C PRO A 149 11.65 7.00 9.83
N LYS A 150 11.02 7.12 8.66
CA LYS A 150 11.34 8.13 7.64
C LYS A 150 10.74 9.51 7.92
N GLY A 151 9.78 9.59 8.82
CA GLY A 151 9.08 10.83 9.15
C GLY A 151 8.60 10.88 10.59
N THR A 152 8.28 12.07 11.08
CA THR A 152 7.74 12.30 12.43
C THR A 152 6.31 11.80 12.60
N ASN A 153 5.64 11.52 11.49
CA ASN A 153 4.29 10.99 11.42
C ASN A 153 4.24 9.45 11.36
N MET A 154 5.35 8.78 11.75
CA MET A 154 5.50 7.33 11.77
C MET A 154 5.68 6.81 13.19
N VAL A 155 4.98 5.71 13.50
CA VAL A 155 5.20 4.90 14.71
C VAL A 155 5.58 3.50 14.24
N ASN A 156 6.88 3.24 14.12
CA ASN A 156 7.43 1.96 13.72
C ASN A 156 7.76 1.12 14.94
N VAL A 157 7.19 -0.07 15.05
CA VAL A 157 7.39 -1.01 16.14
C VAL A 157 8.03 -2.29 15.60
N PRO A 158 9.38 -2.34 15.52
CA PRO A 158 10.09 -3.54 15.12
C PRO A 158 9.98 -4.60 16.22
N ILE A 159 9.56 -5.80 15.85
CA ILE A 159 9.31 -6.92 16.74
C ILE A 159 10.31 -8.02 16.48
N ALA A 160 10.89 -8.59 17.53
CA ALA A 160 11.84 -9.69 17.41
C ALA A 160 11.18 -10.95 16.80
N PRO A 161 11.91 -11.78 16.04
CA PRO A 161 11.41 -13.08 15.59
C PRO A 161 10.89 -13.92 16.77
N TYR A 162 9.84 -14.68 16.52
CA TYR A 162 9.20 -15.57 17.51
C TYR A 162 8.48 -14.87 18.67
N THR A 163 8.32 -13.55 18.65
CA THR A 163 7.46 -12.81 19.60
C THR A 163 6.03 -13.37 19.56
N ARG A 164 5.43 -13.57 20.73
CA ARG A 164 4.08 -14.12 20.87
C ARG A 164 3.11 -13.08 21.40
N GLY A 165 1.82 -13.38 21.33
CA GLY A 165 0.75 -12.47 21.69
C GLY A 165 0.83 -11.84 23.11
N PRO A 166 1.29 -12.53 24.18
CA PRO A 166 1.53 -11.90 25.47
C PRO A 166 2.57 -10.78 25.40
N ASP A 167 3.72 -11.06 24.75
CA ASP A 167 4.87 -10.13 24.67
C ASP A 167 4.56 -8.91 23.77
N LEU A 168 3.58 -9.06 22.86
CA LEU A 168 3.14 -7.99 21.97
C LEU A 168 2.19 -7.00 22.65
N ARG A 169 1.62 -7.33 23.79
CA ARG A 169 0.61 -6.52 24.49
C ARG A 169 1.18 -5.66 25.61
N GLU A 170 2.43 -5.82 25.93
CA GLU A 170 3.18 -4.99 26.88
C GLU A 170 3.80 -3.77 26.19
#